data_988afe9d421573377a22d39f6182d3ed
#
_entry.id   988afe9d421573377a22d39f6182d3ed
#
_cell.length_a   1.000
_cell.length_b   1.000
_cell.length_c   1.000
_cell.angle_alpha   90.00
_cell.angle_beta   90.00
_cell.angle_gamma   90.00
#
_symmetry.space_group_name_H-M   'P 1'
#
loop_
_entity.id
_entity.type
_entity.pdbx_description
1 polymer ?
#
loop_
_entity_poly.entity_id
_entity_poly.type
_entity_poly.pdbx_seq_one_letter_code
_entity_poly.pdbx_strand_id
1 'polypeptide(L)'
;MINKLKEYNQRYMQNISHGDEAAEEIFELTDRRTALILSAPHSTRSFVCKKEKPADLYTGALVQYVGEACSVSTLIRTKFTPYKALISDYIEEKGLQNHYFLDVHGFNQEIDVDICLGTGLMEAKGYPYLDKILEIAEKYGLKAAVNHPNYRGICGLTGRYQKTFGKPNVIQMELQQRLRDFYTNPEIVENTTLPFLTDVVQAYN
;
A
#
# COMPACT_ATOMS: atom_id res chain seq x y z
N MET A 1 1.86 -4.23 -20.02
CA MET A 1 1.49 -3.92 -18.64
C MET A 1 1.95 -5.02 -17.69
N ILE A 2 1.43 -6.22 -17.78
CA ILE A 2 1.77 -7.37 -16.90
C ILE A 2 3.26 -7.74 -16.90
N ASN A 3 3.94 -7.74 -18.05
CA ASN A 3 5.38 -8.04 -18.09
C ASN A 3 6.22 -7.05 -17.27
N LYS A 4 5.84 -5.77 -17.25
CA LYS A 4 6.52 -4.75 -16.44
C LYS A 4 6.28 -4.96 -14.94
N LEU A 5 5.06 -5.36 -14.55
CA LEU A 5 4.78 -5.76 -13.16
C LEU A 5 5.61 -6.96 -12.73
N LYS A 6 5.76 -7.98 -13.59
CA LYS A 6 6.61 -9.15 -13.33
C LYS A 6 8.08 -8.76 -13.17
N GLU A 7 8.58 -7.85 -14.00
CA GLU A 7 9.93 -7.30 -13.90
C GLU A 7 10.16 -6.61 -12.55
N TYR A 8 9.28 -5.68 -12.18
CA TYR A 8 9.38 -4.99 -10.88
C TYR A 8 9.31 -5.95 -9.70
N ASN A 9 8.43 -6.96 -9.79
CA ASN A 9 8.23 -7.92 -8.72
C ASN A 9 9.48 -8.79 -8.45
N GLN A 10 10.36 -8.98 -9.44
CA GLN A 10 11.60 -9.74 -9.25
C GLN A 10 12.43 -9.20 -8.08
N ARG A 11 12.51 -7.89 -7.93
CA ARG A 11 13.26 -7.23 -6.85
C ARG A 11 12.72 -7.59 -5.47
N TYR A 12 11.39 -7.60 -5.31
CA TYR A 12 10.74 -7.86 -4.02
C TYR A 12 10.69 -9.34 -3.67
N MET A 13 10.76 -10.22 -4.67
CA MET A 13 10.72 -11.67 -4.49
C MET A 13 12.09 -12.31 -4.26
N GLN A 14 13.18 -11.57 -4.38
CA GLN A 14 14.53 -12.07 -4.10
C GLN A 14 14.62 -12.64 -2.69
N ASN A 15 15.52 -13.62 -2.50
CA ASN A 15 15.80 -14.19 -1.20
C ASN A 15 14.54 -14.64 -0.41
N ILE A 16 13.62 -15.33 -1.09
CA ILE A 16 12.35 -15.80 -0.51
C ILE A 16 11.53 -14.61 0.05
N SER A 17 11.39 -13.56 -0.76
CA SER A 17 10.70 -12.30 -0.42
C SER A 17 11.38 -11.47 0.69
N HIS A 18 12.67 -11.67 0.95
CA HIS A 18 13.45 -10.75 1.76
C HIS A 18 13.82 -9.47 0.99
N GLY A 19 13.71 -9.52 -0.34
CA GLY A 19 13.97 -8.39 -1.23
C GLY A 19 15.44 -8.22 -1.59
N ASP A 20 15.80 -7.02 -1.99
CA ASP A 20 17.11 -6.65 -2.48
C ASP A 20 18.07 -6.35 -1.32
N GLU A 21 18.90 -7.32 -0.94
CA GLU A 21 19.89 -7.16 0.14
C GLU A 21 20.94 -6.08 -0.15
N ALA A 22 21.17 -5.75 -1.43
CA ALA A 22 22.09 -4.72 -1.83
C ALA A 22 21.49 -3.30 -1.78
N ALA A 23 20.18 -3.17 -1.55
CA ALA A 23 19.55 -1.87 -1.41
C ALA A 23 20.20 -1.09 -0.26
N GLU A 24 20.48 0.18 -0.47
CA GLU A 24 21.08 1.04 0.56
C GLU A 24 20.10 1.28 1.72
N GLU A 25 18.85 1.63 1.41
CA GLU A 25 17.81 1.93 2.38
C GLU A 25 16.78 0.79 2.50
N ILE A 26 16.13 0.70 3.66
CA ILE A 26 15.02 -0.25 3.93
C ILE A 26 13.76 0.16 3.18
N PHE A 27 13.52 1.46 3.09
CA PHE A 27 12.43 2.07 2.35
C PHE A 27 13.01 2.97 1.27
N GLU A 28 12.57 2.78 0.04
CA GLU A 28 12.94 3.61 -1.09
C GLU A 28 11.85 4.64 -1.37
N LEU A 29 12.22 5.90 -1.29
CA LEU A 29 11.38 7.02 -1.69
C LEU A 29 11.71 7.42 -3.12
N THR A 30 10.73 7.30 -4.03
CA THR A 30 10.78 7.98 -5.32
C THR A 30 9.96 9.26 -5.21
N ASP A 31 10.62 10.38 -4.96
CA ASP A 31 9.96 11.67 -4.80
C ASP A 31 9.67 12.33 -6.16
N ARG A 32 8.39 12.52 -6.46
CA ARG A 32 7.90 13.26 -7.64
C ARG A 32 7.21 14.57 -7.26
N ARG A 33 7.39 15.01 -5.99
CA ARG A 33 6.85 16.27 -5.45
C ARG A 33 5.32 16.34 -5.51
N THR A 34 4.65 15.22 -5.29
CA THR A 34 3.19 15.14 -5.26
C THR A 34 2.67 15.18 -3.84
N ALA A 35 1.44 15.68 -3.63
CA ALA A 35 0.79 15.70 -2.32
C ALA A 35 0.47 14.28 -1.81
N LEU A 36 0.21 13.32 -2.72
CA LEU A 36 0.00 11.92 -2.40
C LEU A 36 1.31 11.14 -2.52
N ILE A 37 1.53 10.21 -1.59
CA ILE A 37 2.54 9.16 -1.67
C ILE A 37 1.83 7.81 -1.64
N LEU A 38 2.08 6.96 -2.64
CA LEU A 38 1.69 5.56 -2.57
C LEU A 38 2.72 4.80 -1.75
N SER A 39 2.30 4.04 -0.73
CA SER A 39 3.22 3.24 0.07
C SER A 39 2.93 1.75 0.00
N ALA A 40 3.99 0.94 0.07
CA ALA A 40 3.94 -0.51 0.21
C ALA A 40 4.93 -0.97 1.30
N PRO A 41 4.54 -0.88 2.60
CA PRO A 41 5.45 -1.12 3.72
C PRO A 41 5.77 -2.60 3.94
N HIS A 42 5.04 -3.50 3.31
CA HIS A 42 5.19 -4.94 3.40
C HIS A 42 5.40 -5.61 2.04
N SER A 43 5.93 -4.90 1.05
CA SER A 43 6.32 -5.47 -0.26
C SER A 43 7.35 -6.58 -0.15
N THR A 44 8.15 -6.58 0.91
CA THR A 44 9.03 -7.67 1.34
C THR A 44 8.63 -8.16 2.72
N ARG A 45 9.19 -9.29 3.16
CA ARG A 45 9.08 -9.72 4.55
C ARG A 45 9.51 -8.61 5.50
N SER A 46 8.94 -8.58 6.68
CA SER A 46 9.21 -7.53 7.66
C SER A 46 9.21 -8.10 9.08
N PHE A 47 9.79 -7.39 10.04
CA PHE A 47 9.82 -7.80 11.43
C PHE A 47 8.81 -6.96 12.23
N VAL A 48 7.69 -7.57 12.62
CA VAL A 48 6.59 -6.90 13.33
C VAL A 48 6.24 -7.66 14.60
N CYS A 49 6.05 -6.96 15.71
CA CYS A 49 5.68 -7.57 17.00
C CYS A 49 6.60 -8.73 17.42
N LYS A 50 7.92 -8.58 17.24
CA LYS A 50 8.96 -9.58 17.55
C LYS A 50 8.84 -10.88 16.74
N LYS A 51 8.18 -10.84 15.59
CA LYS A 51 8.03 -11.97 14.67
C LYS A 51 8.24 -11.51 13.23
N GLU A 52 8.69 -12.42 12.39
CA GLU A 52 8.71 -12.23 10.96
C GLU A 52 7.26 -12.26 10.43
N LYS A 53 6.88 -11.21 9.70
CA LYS A 53 5.62 -11.11 8.95
C LYS A 53 5.92 -11.46 7.49
N PRO A 54 5.17 -12.37 6.85
CA PRO A 54 5.25 -12.60 5.41
C PRO A 54 5.03 -11.31 4.63
N ALA A 55 5.58 -11.25 3.41
CA ALA A 55 5.33 -10.16 2.49
C ALA A 55 3.86 -10.12 2.05
N ASP A 56 3.33 -8.92 1.87
CA ASP A 56 2.08 -8.70 1.16
C ASP A 56 2.41 -8.75 -0.35
N LEU A 57 2.52 -9.99 -0.89
CA LEU A 57 3.05 -10.25 -2.23
C LEU A 57 2.42 -9.35 -3.29
N TYR A 58 3.23 -8.89 -4.23
CA TYR A 58 2.86 -8.09 -5.41
C TYR A 58 2.57 -6.62 -5.15
N THR A 59 2.36 -6.19 -3.89
CA THR A 59 2.01 -4.79 -3.57
C THR A 59 3.10 -3.80 -3.98
N GLY A 60 4.38 -4.16 -3.78
CA GLY A 60 5.50 -3.32 -4.21
C GLY A 60 5.52 -3.05 -5.71
N ALA A 61 5.31 -4.10 -6.52
CA ALA A 61 5.27 -3.97 -7.97
C ALA A 61 4.07 -3.13 -8.46
N LEU A 62 2.89 -3.31 -7.85
CA LEU A 62 1.70 -2.50 -8.15
C LEU A 62 1.94 -1.03 -7.83
N VAL A 63 2.43 -0.73 -6.63
CA VAL A 63 2.73 0.65 -6.19
C VAL A 63 3.77 1.29 -7.09
N GLN A 64 4.86 0.58 -7.42
CA GLN A 64 5.87 1.08 -8.33
C GLN A 64 5.28 1.39 -9.72
N TYR A 65 4.51 0.45 -10.29
CA TYR A 65 3.91 0.62 -11.60
C TYR A 65 2.93 1.81 -11.66
N VAL A 66 2.00 1.88 -10.69
CA VAL A 66 1.01 2.98 -10.63
C VAL A 66 1.71 4.31 -10.36
N GLY A 67 2.72 4.32 -9.48
CA GLY A 67 3.54 5.48 -9.19
C GLY A 67 4.20 6.07 -10.45
N GLU A 68 4.75 5.21 -11.30
CA GLU A 68 5.34 5.65 -12.58
C GLU A 68 4.26 6.09 -13.58
N ALA A 69 3.21 5.29 -13.77
CA ALA A 69 2.15 5.57 -14.75
C ALA A 69 1.41 6.88 -14.46
N CYS A 70 1.21 7.20 -13.17
CA CYS A 70 0.52 8.41 -12.72
C CYS A 70 1.48 9.56 -12.36
N SER A 71 2.80 9.35 -12.44
CA SER A 71 3.81 10.32 -11.99
C SER A 71 3.61 10.78 -10.53
N VAL A 72 3.22 9.85 -9.64
CA VAL A 72 3.01 10.11 -8.21
C VAL A 72 4.16 9.54 -7.37
N SER A 73 4.47 10.18 -6.25
CA SER A 73 5.54 9.76 -5.33
C SER A 73 5.24 8.38 -4.73
N THR A 74 6.28 7.57 -4.52
CA THR A 74 6.15 6.22 -3.93
C THR A 74 7.11 6.00 -2.79
N LEU A 75 6.69 5.24 -1.76
CA LEU A 75 7.51 4.83 -0.63
C LEU A 75 7.35 3.32 -0.42
N ILE A 76 8.37 2.55 -0.81
CA ILE A 76 8.28 1.09 -0.89
C ILE A 76 9.38 0.45 -0.04
N ARG A 77 9.03 -0.58 0.75
CA ARG A 77 10.03 -1.39 1.43
C ARG A 77 10.79 -2.22 0.39
N THR A 78 12.12 -2.16 0.42
CA THR A 78 12.99 -2.82 -0.55
C THR A 78 13.67 -4.07 -0.02
N LYS A 79 13.89 -4.14 1.30
CA LYS A 79 14.57 -5.29 1.93
C LYS A 79 14.03 -5.63 3.31
N PHE A 80 14.24 -6.88 3.70
CA PHE A 80 14.01 -7.38 5.05
C PHE A 80 15.07 -6.85 6.03
N THR A 81 14.64 -6.69 7.28
CA THR A 81 15.55 -6.46 8.40
C THR A 81 15.12 -7.35 9.57
N PRO A 82 16.08 -7.97 10.31
CA PRO A 82 15.78 -8.82 11.46
C PRO A 82 15.38 -8.02 12.71
N TYR A 83 15.16 -6.74 12.55
CA TYR A 83 14.71 -5.80 13.57
C TYR A 83 13.55 -4.95 13.07
N LYS A 84 12.85 -4.35 14.01
CA LYS A 84 11.71 -3.49 13.71
C LYS A 84 12.17 -2.20 13.02
N ALA A 85 11.81 -2.04 11.76
CA ALA A 85 11.98 -0.79 11.01
C ALA A 85 10.59 -0.27 10.66
N LEU A 86 10.28 0.94 11.13
CA LEU A 86 8.97 1.56 10.96
C LEU A 86 9.01 2.58 9.83
N ILE A 87 8.06 2.45 8.91
CA ILE A 87 7.86 3.43 7.85
C ILE A 87 7.50 4.82 8.43
N SER A 88 6.83 4.88 9.60
CA SER A 88 6.52 6.15 10.29
C SER A 88 7.77 6.91 10.70
N ASP A 89 8.82 6.21 11.15
CA ASP A 89 10.08 6.82 11.57
C ASP A 89 10.80 7.40 10.35
N TYR A 90 10.75 6.68 9.22
CA TYR A 90 11.28 7.15 7.94
C TYR A 90 10.53 8.39 7.41
N ILE A 91 9.20 8.40 7.53
CA ILE A 91 8.35 9.55 7.17
C ILE A 91 8.75 10.80 7.96
N GLU A 92 9.00 10.64 9.27
CA GLU A 92 9.45 11.72 10.16
C GLU A 92 10.85 12.21 9.77
N GLU A 93 11.79 11.29 9.59
CA GLU A 93 13.18 11.59 9.18
C GLU A 93 13.25 12.37 7.85
N LYS A 94 12.44 11.96 6.86
CA LYS A 94 12.41 12.61 5.53
C LYS A 94 11.48 13.82 5.45
N GLY A 95 10.83 14.23 6.55
CA GLY A 95 9.97 15.41 6.57
C GLY A 95 8.66 15.27 5.79
N LEU A 96 8.13 14.05 5.64
CA LEU A 96 6.97 13.74 4.80
C LEU A 96 5.61 13.84 5.52
N GLN A 97 5.57 14.34 6.75
CA GLN A 97 4.38 14.36 7.61
C GLN A 97 3.24 15.28 7.15
N ASN A 98 3.39 15.96 6.03
CA ASN A 98 2.34 16.79 5.44
C ASN A 98 1.72 16.18 4.17
N HIS A 99 2.22 15.02 3.73
CA HIS A 99 1.68 14.30 2.58
C HIS A 99 0.47 13.45 2.97
N TYR A 100 -0.37 13.15 1.98
CA TYR A 100 -1.34 12.06 2.07
C TYR A 100 -0.66 10.74 1.71
N PHE A 101 -1.10 9.65 2.34
CA PHE A 101 -0.60 8.32 2.03
C PHE A 101 -1.76 7.38 1.70
N LEU A 102 -1.64 6.70 0.57
CA LEU A 102 -2.40 5.49 0.28
C LEU A 102 -1.50 4.29 0.56
N ASP A 103 -1.74 3.64 1.69
CA ASP A 103 -0.88 2.58 2.24
C ASP A 103 -1.38 1.22 1.77
N VAL A 104 -0.75 0.69 0.72
CA VAL A 104 -1.21 -0.50 0.00
C VAL A 104 -0.66 -1.77 0.65
N HIS A 105 -1.60 -2.63 1.05
CA HIS A 105 -1.38 -3.92 1.67
C HIS A 105 -2.10 -5.03 0.89
N GLY A 106 -1.96 -6.26 1.38
CA GLY A 106 -2.66 -7.39 0.79
C GLY A 106 -3.12 -8.42 1.82
N PHE A 107 -4.33 -8.94 1.61
CA PHE A 107 -4.85 -10.04 2.39
C PHE A 107 -5.21 -11.26 1.52
N ASN A 108 -5.23 -12.44 2.15
CA ASN A 108 -5.50 -13.72 1.49
C ASN A 108 -6.69 -14.45 2.11
N GLN A 109 -7.36 -13.85 3.10
CA GLN A 109 -8.52 -14.49 3.74
C GLN A 109 -9.69 -14.53 2.77
N GLU A 110 -10.46 -15.63 2.79
CA GLU A 110 -11.71 -15.76 2.06
C GLU A 110 -12.82 -15.03 2.83
N ILE A 111 -12.93 -13.73 2.59
CA ILE A 111 -14.03 -12.90 3.05
C ILE A 111 -14.74 -12.32 1.82
N ASP A 112 -16.05 -12.06 1.92
CA ASP A 112 -16.84 -11.52 0.81
C ASP A 112 -16.60 -10.01 0.62
N VAL A 113 -15.32 -9.63 0.52
CA VAL A 113 -14.85 -8.26 0.31
C VAL A 113 -13.62 -8.29 -0.58
N ASP A 114 -13.53 -7.35 -1.51
CA ASP A 114 -12.40 -7.19 -2.42
C ASP A 114 -11.34 -6.23 -1.88
N ILE A 115 -11.79 -5.18 -1.19
CA ILE A 115 -10.95 -4.13 -0.66
C ILE A 115 -11.38 -3.81 0.78
N CYS A 116 -10.41 -3.73 1.70
CA CYS A 116 -10.65 -3.18 3.02
C CYS A 116 -9.93 -1.84 3.17
N LEU A 117 -10.69 -0.80 3.52
CA LEU A 117 -10.16 0.54 3.78
C LEU A 117 -10.11 0.79 5.29
N GLY A 118 -8.93 1.10 5.81
CA GLY A 118 -8.70 1.32 7.24
C GLY A 118 -8.40 2.80 7.52
N THR A 119 -9.17 3.40 8.44
CA THR A 119 -8.97 4.77 8.92
C THR A 119 -8.28 4.83 10.30
N GLY A 120 -7.71 3.71 10.76
CA GLY A 120 -6.93 3.64 12.00
C GLY A 120 -7.79 3.88 13.25
N LEU A 121 -7.39 4.88 14.01
CA LEU A 121 -8.03 5.26 15.29
C LEU A 121 -9.20 6.24 15.08
N MET A 122 -9.25 6.91 13.94
CA MET A 122 -10.27 7.92 13.65
C MET A 122 -11.52 7.29 13.05
N GLU A 123 -12.62 8.01 13.15
CA GLU A 123 -13.89 7.60 12.51
C GLU A 123 -13.78 7.71 11.00
N ALA A 124 -14.55 6.88 10.30
CA ALA A 124 -14.58 6.90 8.83
C ALA A 124 -15.29 8.14 8.27
N LYS A 125 -16.34 8.60 8.96
CA LYS A 125 -17.15 9.73 8.50
C LYS A 125 -16.33 11.02 8.38
N GLY A 126 -16.29 11.59 7.18
CA GLY A 126 -15.54 12.79 6.88
C GLY A 126 -14.01 12.59 6.77
N TYR A 127 -13.57 11.32 6.69
CA TYR A 127 -12.15 11.04 6.45
C TYR A 127 -11.77 11.43 5.03
N PRO A 128 -10.67 12.20 4.84
CA PRO A 128 -10.32 12.71 3.52
C PRO A 128 -10.24 11.61 2.46
N TYR A 129 -10.81 11.87 1.30
CA TYR A 129 -10.84 10.98 0.12
C TYR A 129 -11.51 9.62 0.28
N LEU A 130 -11.95 9.21 1.48
CA LEU A 130 -12.54 7.89 1.72
C LEU A 130 -13.78 7.65 0.86
N ASP A 131 -14.73 8.60 0.88
CA ASP A 131 -15.97 8.49 0.11
C ASP A 131 -15.68 8.42 -1.40
N LYS A 132 -14.68 9.18 -1.86
CA LYS A 132 -14.26 9.15 -3.26
C LYS A 132 -13.65 7.82 -3.68
N ILE A 133 -12.87 7.20 -2.80
CA ILE A 133 -12.30 5.85 -3.05
C ILE A 133 -13.44 4.81 -3.12
N LEU A 134 -14.46 4.93 -2.27
CA LEU A 134 -15.63 4.04 -2.30
C LEU A 134 -16.44 4.17 -3.59
N GLU A 135 -16.70 5.41 -4.06
CA GLU A 135 -17.34 5.65 -5.37
C GLU A 135 -16.55 5.01 -6.52
N ILE A 136 -15.23 5.15 -6.50
CA ILE A 136 -14.36 4.55 -7.51
C ILE A 136 -14.39 3.02 -7.41
N ALA A 137 -14.36 2.45 -6.20
CA ALA A 137 -14.48 1.00 -6.04
C ALA A 137 -15.79 0.45 -6.62
N GLU A 138 -16.91 1.13 -6.35
CA GLU A 138 -18.23 0.79 -6.91
C GLU A 138 -18.21 0.85 -8.46
N LYS A 139 -17.61 1.88 -9.06
CA LYS A 139 -17.43 2.03 -10.51
C LYS A 139 -16.77 0.79 -11.14
N TYR A 140 -15.84 0.17 -10.44
CA TYR A 140 -15.13 -1.04 -10.90
C TYR A 140 -15.78 -2.35 -10.43
N GLY A 141 -16.96 -2.28 -9.80
CA GLY A 141 -17.68 -3.46 -9.29
C GLY A 141 -16.97 -4.14 -8.12
N LEU A 142 -16.13 -3.41 -7.38
CA LEU A 142 -15.36 -3.92 -6.25
C LEU A 142 -16.14 -3.75 -4.94
N LYS A 143 -16.27 -4.84 -4.18
CA LYS A 143 -16.87 -4.81 -2.85
C LYS A 143 -15.87 -4.23 -1.85
N ALA A 144 -16.13 -3.04 -1.34
CA ALA A 144 -15.29 -2.37 -0.36
C ALA A 144 -15.90 -2.42 1.05
N ALA A 145 -15.09 -2.72 2.06
CA ALA A 145 -15.44 -2.60 3.46
C ALA A 145 -14.59 -1.52 4.14
N VAL A 146 -15.22 -0.69 4.97
CA VAL A 146 -14.50 0.31 5.78
C VAL A 146 -14.34 -0.20 7.21
N ASN A 147 -13.12 -0.09 7.72
CA ASN A 147 -12.77 -0.47 9.09
C ASN A 147 -13.14 -1.93 9.45
N HIS A 148 -12.94 -2.85 8.49
CA HIS A 148 -13.08 -4.27 8.80
C HIS A 148 -12.24 -4.63 10.04
N PRO A 149 -12.75 -5.44 11.01
CA PRO A 149 -12.07 -5.68 12.28
C PRO A 149 -10.59 -6.06 12.18
N ASN A 150 -10.23 -6.85 11.16
CA ASN A 150 -8.86 -7.32 10.95
C ASN A 150 -7.97 -6.31 10.19
N TYR A 151 -8.56 -5.32 9.50
CA TYR A 151 -7.86 -4.47 8.52
C TYR A 151 -8.05 -2.97 8.75
N ARG A 152 -8.35 -2.59 9.98
CA ARG A 152 -8.60 -1.18 10.34
C ARG A 152 -7.34 -0.29 10.32
N GLY A 153 -6.14 -0.87 10.35
CA GLY A 153 -4.89 -0.11 10.33
C GLY A 153 -4.45 0.48 11.68
N ILE A 154 -5.05 0.05 12.80
CA ILE A 154 -4.77 0.61 14.15
C ILE A 154 -3.29 0.45 14.55
N CYS A 155 -2.70 -0.71 14.26
CA CYS A 155 -1.31 -1.04 14.60
C CYS A 155 -0.33 -0.76 13.45
N GLY A 156 -0.84 -0.44 12.26
CA GLY A 156 -0.07 -0.13 11.06
C GLY A 156 0.37 1.33 10.97
N LEU A 157 0.75 1.74 9.77
CA LEU A 157 1.13 3.12 9.49
C LEU A 157 0.03 4.09 9.88
N THR A 158 -1.22 3.83 9.48
CA THR A 158 -2.37 4.72 9.71
C THR A 158 -2.54 5.11 11.16
N GLY A 159 -2.63 4.13 12.06
CA GLY A 159 -2.82 4.40 13.50
C GLY A 159 -1.60 5.05 14.16
N ARG A 160 -0.38 4.71 13.73
CA ARG A 160 0.84 5.35 14.23
C ARG A 160 0.95 6.79 13.78
N TYR A 161 0.70 7.04 12.51
CA TYR A 161 0.71 8.37 11.93
C TYR A 161 -0.25 9.32 12.68
N GLN A 162 -1.46 8.82 13.00
CA GLN A 162 -2.42 9.57 13.80
C GLN A 162 -1.93 9.86 15.22
N LYS A 163 -1.29 8.88 15.88
CA LYS A 163 -0.71 9.06 17.22
C LYS A 163 0.44 10.05 17.22
N THR A 164 1.28 10.02 16.20
CA THR A 164 2.50 10.85 16.15
C THR A 164 2.18 12.26 15.66
N PHE A 165 1.35 12.41 14.64
CA PHE A 165 1.13 13.69 13.96
C PHE A 165 -0.29 14.26 14.16
N GLY A 166 -1.23 13.51 14.73
CA GLY A 166 -2.61 13.95 14.93
C GLY A 166 -3.44 14.17 13.65
N LYS A 167 -3.01 13.62 12.51
CA LYS A 167 -3.58 13.91 11.19
C LYS A 167 -4.26 12.70 10.54
N PRO A 168 -5.39 12.88 9.81
CA PRO A 168 -6.08 11.83 9.06
C PRO A 168 -5.52 11.66 7.63
N ASN A 169 -4.20 11.67 7.46
CA ASN A 169 -3.59 11.74 6.13
C ASN A 169 -3.25 10.36 5.55
N VAL A 170 -3.56 9.27 6.23
CA VAL A 170 -3.22 7.91 5.79
C VAL A 170 -4.47 7.05 5.70
N ILE A 171 -4.74 6.49 4.53
CA ILE A 171 -5.73 5.42 4.34
C ILE A 171 -4.96 4.13 4.08
N GLN A 172 -5.18 3.11 4.94
CA GLN A 172 -4.73 1.75 4.65
C GLN A 172 -5.67 1.13 3.62
N MET A 173 -5.13 0.61 2.53
CA MET A 173 -5.87 -0.11 1.50
C MET A 173 -5.35 -1.55 1.42
N GLU A 174 -6.16 -2.48 1.85
CA GLU A 174 -5.89 -3.91 1.76
C GLU A 174 -6.57 -4.46 0.51
N LEU A 175 -5.80 -5.02 -0.40
CA LEU A 175 -6.29 -5.65 -1.63
C LEU A 175 -6.37 -7.17 -1.45
N GLN A 176 -7.49 -7.77 -1.81
CA GLN A 176 -7.65 -9.22 -1.86
C GLN A 176 -6.65 -9.83 -2.87
N GLN A 177 -6.16 -11.05 -2.62
CA GLN A 177 -5.10 -11.67 -3.42
C GLN A 177 -5.39 -11.64 -4.92
N ARG A 178 -6.62 -11.94 -5.35
CA ARG A 178 -6.99 -11.96 -6.78
C ARG A 178 -6.80 -10.62 -7.49
N LEU A 179 -6.87 -9.50 -6.76
CA LEU A 179 -6.68 -8.15 -7.31
C LEU A 179 -5.21 -7.75 -7.47
N ARG A 180 -4.28 -8.50 -6.91
CA ARG A 180 -2.85 -8.17 -6.95
C ARG A 180 -1.98 -9.26 -7.55
N ASP A 181 -2.49 -10.49 -7.67
CA ASP A 181 -1.74 -11.62 -8.24
C ASP A 181 -1.81 -11.60 -9.78
N PHE A 182 -0.93 -10.85 -10.39
CA PHE A 182 -0.81 -10.74 -11.84
C PHE A 182 -0.13 -11.95 -12.51
N TYR A 183 0.27 -12.96 -11.75
CA TYR A 183 0.71 -14.25 -12.31
C TYR A 183 -0.48 -15.17 -12.58
N THR A 184 -1.41 -15.23 -11.64
CA THR A 184 -2.58 -16.12 -11.70
C THR A 184 -3.81 -15.42 -12.30
N ASN A 185 -3.96 -14.12 -12.06
CA ASN A 185 -5.12 -13.32 -12.45
C ASN A 185 -4.72 -12.08 -13.28
N PRO A 186 -3.95 -12.21 -14.37
CA PRO A 186 -3.43 -11.07 -15.13
C PRO A 186 -4.55 -10.17 -15.68
N GLU A 187 -5.66 -10.75 -16.14
CA GLU A 187 -6.79 -10.01 -16.71
C GLU A 187 -7.50 -9.14 -15.65
N ILE A 188 -7.68 -9.66 -14.42
CA ILE A 188 -8.27 -8.88 -13.32
C ILE A 188 -7.36 -7.72 -12.96
N VAL A 189 -6.06 -7.97 -12.85
CA VAL A 189 -5.11 -6.91 -12.51
C VAL A 189 -5.07 -5.84 -13.61
N GLU A 190 -5.01 -6.24 -14.88
CA GLU A 190 -4.91 -5.32 -16.00
C GLU A 190 -6.18 -4.51 -16.22
N ASN A 191 -7.37 -5.15 -16.14
CA ASN A 191 -8.64 -4.53 -16.54
C ASN A 191 -9.43 -3.94 -15.35
N THR A 192 -9.06 -4.28 -14.11
CA THR A 192 -9.77 -3.80 -12.91
C THR A 192 -8.83 -3.10 -11.94
N THR A 193 -7.79 -3.80 -11.44
CA THR A 193 -6.98 -3.27 -10.34
C THR A 193 -6.14 -2.05 -10.75
N LEU A 194 -5.45 -2.11 -11.87
CA LEU A 194 -4.64 -0.98 -12.33
C LEU A 194 -5.46 0.26 -12.69
N PRO A 195 -6.57 0.14 -13.44
CA PRO A 195 -7.48 1.27 -13.67
C PRO A 195 -8.07 1.83 -12.38
N PHE A 196 -8.51 0.96 -11.46
CA PHE A 196 -9.00 1.37 -10.14
C PHE A 196 -7.97 2.20 -9.37
N LEU A 197 -6.74 1.67 -9.20
CA LEU A 197 -5.67 2.38 -8.49
C LEU A 197 -5.29 3.70 -9.19
N THR A 198 -5.31 3.74 -10.51
CA THR A 198 -5.06 4.96 -11.30
C THR A 198 -6.11 6.03 -11.00
N ASP A 199 -7.40 5.67 -11.05
CA ASP A 199 -8.48 6.61 -10.75
C ASP A 199 -8.44 7.10 -9.29
N VAL A 200 -8.09 6.20 -8.35
CA VAL A 200 -7.90 6.58 -6.94
C VAL A 200 -6.77 7.61 -6.80
N VAL A 201 -5.62 7.39 -7.45
CA VAL A 201 -4.51 8.35 -7.43
C VAL A 201 -4.92 9.70 -8.02
N GLN A 202 -5.67 9.70 -9.12
CA GLN A 202 -6.16 10.93 -9.76
C GLN A 202 -7.14 11.71 -8.86
N ALA A 203 -7.84 11.05 -7.97
CA ALA A 203 -8.76 11.70 -7.03
C ALA A 203 -8.05 12.56 -5.96
N TYR A 204 -6.74 12.39 -5.78
CA TYR A 204 -5.91 13.20 -4.87
C TYR A 204 -5.29 14.43 -5.56
N ASN A 205 -5.42 14.54 -6.89
CA ASN A 205 -4.94 15.68 -7.68
C ASN A 205 -6.07 16.67 -7.91
#